data_36b76931f581f8c8325cf73f4e0623b7
#
_entry.id   36b76931f581f8c8325cf73f4e0623b7
#
_cell.length_a   1.000
_cell.length_b   1.000
_cell.length_c   1.000
_cell.angle_alpha   90.00
_cell.angle_beta   90.00
_cell.angle_gamma   90.00
#
_symmetry.space_group_name_H-M   'P 1'
#
loop_
_entity.id
_entity.type
_entity.pdbx_description
1 polymer ?
#
loop_
_entity_poly.entity_id
_entity_poly.type
_entity_poly.pdbx_seq_one_letter_code
_entity_poly.pdbx_strand_id
1 'polypeptide(L)'
;MKSIFFILLIFIFGFSQSQTKNIVEPEKIENSIQKKHLNQILFLDKIISIDNLQESDFLKTMTFREDKDFDIRVFLDNSLVNYLHQLDDSLTVDELLKKGNYQFNFYVDGKLMYTENLNSGAGKVEDKKVRTNFRIPFLNTQNEDSWGRYLWMRFFFANGGMDALEVGNHILKIEIKPYLKTLNLKVGNVIASGEIQLIVPKKDVSDEQIAVQKIKPNSGWKISDEKIDQEKIRLLNQKIAENRFREITGIVVIKDEKLLLEEYFNGYGRDSLNDTRSVGKSFSSALMGIAIKNGYIKNENQTLKDFYGLKQFKNYSSKKDSVTLKSLLTMSSAFDGNDADYDSAGNEENMYPTDNWVKFTLDLPMTGNKIGKNWNYFTAGVVVTGDILDKSVPKGLKDYADKKLFQPMGITNYKWQFTPQQKPSLAGGLRMRALDFAKFGQLYKNNGIWKGKQILDKTWIQKTFTNYFSDNKESEGYGYLFWRKVYKVGNKNFESYQSSGNGGNKIIIFKEIPLVIVITAKAYNRPYAHSQVDRIVQEYLLPSVLNE
;
A
#
# COMPACT_ATOMS: atom_id res chain seq x y z
N MET A 1 -35.50 9.56 -72.90
CA MET A 1 -35.41 9.13 -71.50
C MET A 1 -34.68 7.79 -71.44
N LYS A 2 -33.40 7.82 -71.06
CA LYS A 2 -32.62 6.56 -70.93
C LYS A 2 -32.37 6.35 -69.44
N SER A 3 -32.94 5.27 -68.90
CA SER A 3 -32.75 4.85 -67.49
C SER A 3 -31.43 4.07 -67.41
N ILE A 4 -30.50 4.58 -66.61
CA ILE A 4 -29.27 3.89 -66.26
C ILE A 4 -29.52 3.14 -64.94
N PHE A 5 -29.43 1.80 -65.02
CA PHE A 5 -29.41 0.91 -63.86
C PHE A 5 -28.00 0.86 -63.30
N PHE A 6 -27.80 1.29 -62.08
CA PHE A 6 -26.56 1.11 -61.31
C PHE A 6 -26.64 -0.21 -60.54
N ILE A 7 -25.84 -1.19 -60.92
CA ILE A 7 -25.69 -2.45 -60.17
C ILE A 7 -24.61 -2.20 -59.12
N LEU A 8 -25.02 -2.19 -57.86
CA LEU A 8 -24.12 -2.12 -56.68
C LEU A 8 -23.59 -3.55 -56.39
N LEU A 9 -22.34 -3.82 -56.76
CA LEU A 9 -21.66 -5.06 -56.33
C LEU A 9 -21.17 -4.90 -54.89
N ILE A 10 -21.84 -5.56 -53.95
CA ILE A 10 -21.39 -5.69 -52.55
C ILE A 10 -20.34 -6.81 -52.52
N PHE A 11 -19.07 -6.43 -52.39
CA PHE A 11 -17.99 -7.38 -52.06
C PHE A 11 -18.08 -7.70 -50.56
N ILE A 12 -18.61 -8.87 -50.20
CA ILE A 12 -18.50 -9.43 -48.86
C ILE A 12 -17.08 -10.02 -48.75
N PHE A 13 -16.17 -9.27 -48.13
CA PHE A 13 -14.91 -9.82 -47.67
C PHE A 13 -15.18 -10.72 -46.47
N GLY A 14 -15.38 -12.01 -46.68
CA GLY A 14 -15.33 -12.98 -45.61
C GLY A 14 -13.90 -13.12 -45.11
N PHE A 15 -13.58 -12.51 -43.98
CA PHE A 15 -12.35 -12.88 -43.26
C PHE A 15 -12.58 -14.27 -42.66
N SER A 16 -12.12 -15.29 -43.36
CA SER A 16 -11.90 -16.61 -42.78
C SER A 16 -10.69 -16.50 -41.87
N GLN A 17 -10.89 -16.26 -40.56
CA GLN A 17 -9.87 -16.54 -39.58
C GLN A 17 -9.67 -18.05 -39.55
N SER A 18 -8.51 -18.50 -40.03
CA SER A 18 -8.02 -19.85 -39.80
C SER A 18 -7.98 -20.06 -38.28
N GLN A 19 -8.90 -20.87 -37.75
CA GLN A 19 -8.83 -21.29 -36.36
C GLN A 19 -7.54 -22.06 -36.14
N THR A 20 -6.65 -21.50 -35.34
CA THR A 20 -5.42 -22.20 -34.92
C THR A 20 -5.85 -23.47 -34.19
N LYS A 21 -5.26 -24.60 -34.55
CA LYS A 21 -5.56 -25.90 -33.96
C LYS A 21 -5.21 -25.87 -32.46
N ASN A 22 -6.07 -26.46 -31.63
CA ASN A 22 -5.76 -26.60 -30.21
C ASN A 22 -4.42 -27.30 -29.97
N ILE A 23 -3.57 -26.72 -29.12
CA ILE A 23 -2.28 -27.33 -28.73
C ILE A 23 -2.48 -28.39 -27.63
N VAL A 24 -3.57 -28.28 -26.83
CA VAL A 24 -3.98 -29.25 -25.82
C VAL A 24 -5.47 -29.52 -25.99
N GLU A 25 -5.89 -30.79 -25.83
CA GLU A 25 -7.32 -31.13 -25.81
C GLU A 25 -7.94 -30.59 -24.49
N PRO A 26 -8.95 -29.70 -24.56
CA PRO A 26 -9.63 -29.20 -23.37
C PRO A 26 -10.52 -30.27 -22.75
N GLU A 27 -10.94 -30.07 -21.49
CA GLU A 27 -11.93 -30.95 -20.88
C GLU A 27 -13.26 -30.93 -21.66
N LYS A 28 -13.93 -32.10 -21.72
CA LYS A 28 -15.24 -32.21 -22.37
C LYS A 28 -16.27 -31.39 -21.61
N ILE A 29 -16.99 -30.56 -22.34
CA ILE A 29 -18.10 -29.79 -21.78
C ILE A 29 -19.34 -30.67 -21.79
N GLU A 30 -19.61 -31.36 -20.69
CA GLU A 30 -20.76 -32.27 -20.55
C GLU A 30 -21.93 -31.63 -19.77
N ASN A 31 -21.62 -30.77 -18.80
CA ASN A 31 -22.61 -30.11 -17.97
C ASN A 31 -23.54 -29.20 -18.78
N SER A 32 -24.89 -29.37 -18.60
CA SER A 32 -25.90 -28.65 -19.36
C SER A 32 -25.91 -27.14 -19.09
N ILE A 33 -25.64 -26.73 -17.84
CA ILE A 33 -25.55 -25.32 -17.44
C ILE A 33 -24.35 -24.68 -18.16
N GLN A 34 -23.18 -25.35 -18.14
CA GLN A 34 -22.01 -24.86 -18.85
C GLN A 34 -22.25 -24.71 -20.35
N LYS A 35 -22.86 -25.70 -20.99
CA LYS A 35 -23.22 -25.64 -22.43
C LYS A 35 -24.08 -24.43 -22.78
N LYS A 36 -25.01 -24.10 -21.89
CA LYS A 36 -25.94 -22.99 -22.09
C LYS A 36 -25.30 -21.62 -21.93
N HIS A 37 -24.26 -21.53 -21.08
CA HIS A 37 -23.63 -20.28 -20.66
C HIS A 37 -22.18 -20.16 -21.11
N LEU A 38 -21.81 -20.75 -22.25
CA LEU A 38 -20.46 -20.63 -22.81
C LEU A 38 -20.07 -19.15 -23.01
N ASN A 39 -18.85 -18.83 -22.66
CA ASN A 39 -18.26 -17.50 -22.75
C ASN A 39 -18.98 -16.43 -21.90
N GLN A 40 -19.62 -16.88 -20.81
CA GLN A 40 -20.29 -16.00 -19.85
C GLN A 40 -19.63 -16.07 -18.47
N ILE A 41 -19.77 -14.96 -17.75
CA ILE A 41 -19.50 -14.82 -16.32
C ILE A 41 -20.84 -14.69 -15.61
N LEU A 42 -21.11 -15.58 -14.67
CA LEU A 42 -22.36 -15.60 -13.90
C LEU A 42 -22.04 -15.33 -12.42
N PHE A 43 -22.93 -14.62 -11.75
CA PHE A 43 -22.74 -14.13 -10.39
C PHE A 43 -23.55 -14.96 -9.39
N LEU A 44 -22.99 -15.21 -8.20
CA LEU A 44 -23.60 -16.01 -7.13
C LEU A 44 -23.34 -15.35 -5.76
N ASP A 45 -24.22 -15.63 -4.81
CA ASP A 45 -24.07 -15.24 -3.39
C ASP A 45 -23.79 -16.44 -2.47
N LYS A 46 -23.35 -17.55 -3.05
CA LYS A 46 -23.08 -18.79 -2.32
C LYS A 46 -22.04 -19.66 -3.00
N ILE A 47 -21.42 -20.52 -2.21
CA ILE A 47 -20.49 -21.54 -2.68
C ILE A 47 -21.28 -22.77 -3.13
N ILE A 48 -21.22 -23.11 -4.42
CA ILE A 48 -21.88 -24.28 -4.98
C ILE A 48 -21.00 -24.97 -6.02
N SER A 49 -20.96 -26.31 -6.01
CA SER A 49 -20.25 -27.09 -7.01
C SER A 49 -20.96 -27.03 -8.36
N ILE A 50 -20.23 -27.22 -9.45
CA ILE A 50 -20.81 -27.21 -10.81
C ILE A 50 -21.90 -28.27 -11.00
N ASP A 51 -21.77 -29.42 -10.33
CA ASP A 51 -22.72 -30.54 -10.46
C ASP A 51 -24.08 -30.26 -9.79
N ASN A 52 -24.08 -29.37 -8.80
CA ASN A 52 -25.30 -28.98 -8.07
C ASN A 52 -25.86 -27.63 -8.53
N LEU A 53 -25.23 -26.98 -9.50
CA LEU A 53 -25.57 -25.64 -9.96
C LEU A 53 -26.86 -25.66 -10.77
N GLN A 54 -27.76 -24.71 -10.51
CA GLN A 54 -29.02 -24.53 -11.19
C GLN A 54 -29.14 -23.11 -11.75
N GLU A 55 -30.01 -22.92 -12.73
CA GLU A 55 -30.30 -21.59 -13.33
C GLU A 55 -30.75 -20.55 -12.28
N SER A 56 -31.51 -20.99 -11.29
CA SER A 56 -32.01 -20.14 -10.19
C SER A 56 -30.90 -19.63 -9.24
N ASP A 57 -29.70 -20.19 -9.32
CA ASP A 57 -28.58 -19.78 -8.48
C ASP A 57 -27.89 -18.52 -9.01
N PHE A 58 -28.11 -18.18 -10.28
CA PHE A 58 -27.50 -17.05 -10.92
C PHE A 58 -28.22 -15.75 -10.64
N LEU A 59 -27.48 -14.77 -10.16
CA LEU A 59 -28.00 -13.47 -9.80
C LEU A 59 -27.89 -12.50 -10.98
N LYS A 60 -28.96 -11.77 -11.25
CA LYS A 60 -28.97 -10.59 -12.14
C LYS A 60 -28.94 -9.30 -11.35
N THR A 61 -29.35 -9.35 -10.09
CA THR A 61 -29.39 -8.23 -9.16
C THR A 61 -29.02 -8.73 -7.77
N MET A 62 -28.25 -7.96 -7.04
CA MET A 62 -27.81 -8.28 -5.68
C MET A 62 -27.74 -7.02 -4.82
N THR A 63 -28.19 -7.10 -3.56
CA THR A 63 -27.86 -6.09 -2.55
C THR A 63 -26.41 -6.31 -2.11
N PHE A 64 -25.53 -5.41 -2.51
CA PHE A 64 -24.10 -5.53 -2.25
C PHE A 64 -23.78 -5.26 -0.77
N ARG A 65 -23.18 -6.24 -0.14
CA ARG A 65 -22.71 -6.16 1.24
C ARG A 65 -21.39 -6.92 1.36
N GLU A 66 -20.42 -6.30 2.00
CA GLU A 66 -19.07 -6.88 2.16
C GLU A 66 -19.02 -8.05 3.15
N ASP A 67 -20.06 -8.23 3.97
CA ASP A 67 -20.23 -9.34 4.91
C ASP A 67 -21.02 -10.52 4.31
N LYS A 68 -21.23 -10.52 3.01
CA LYS A 68 -21.91 -11.59 2.26
C LYS A 68 -20.99 -12.19 1.21
N ASP A 69 -21.27 -13.42 0.84
CA ASP A 69 -20.57 -14.08 -0.25
C ASP A 69 -20.86 -13.35 -1.57
N PHE A 70 -19.85 -13.22 -2.40
CA PHE A 70 -19.93 -12.70 -3.75
C PHE A 70 -18.92 -13.44 -4.63
N ASP A 71 -19.42 -14.34 -5.43
CA ASP A 71 -18.66 -15.24 -6.28
C ASP A 71 -18.98 -15.02 -7.74
N ILE A 72 -18.05 -15.36 -8.63
CA ILE A 72 -18.34 -15.54 -10.03
C ILE A 72 -18.04 -16.97 -10.49
N ARG A 73 -18.87 -17.46 -11.41
CA ARG A 73 -18.62 -18.67 -12.19
C ARG A 73 -18.32 -18.27 -13.63
N VAL A 74 -17.20 -18.73 -14.16
CA VAL A 74 -16.76 -18.47 -15.52
C VAL A 74 -16.90 -19.75 -16.32
N PHE A 75 -17.54 -19.67 -17.49
CA PHE A 75 -17.65 -20.75 -18.45
C PHE A 75 -16.98 -20.34 -19.75
N LEU A 76 -16.08 -21.16 -20.24
CA LEU A 76 -15.31 -20.93 -21.46
C LEU A 76 -15.60 -22.04 -22.46
N ASP A 77 -15.45 -21.76 -23.74
CA ASP A 77 -15.53 -22.76 -24.81
C ASP A 77 -14.19 -23.46 -25.04
N ASN A 78 -13.09 -22.95 -24.48
CA ASN A 78 -11.76 -23.53 -24.61
C ASN A 78 -10.92 -23.32 -23.33
N SER A 79 -9.76 -23.98 -23.24
CA SER A 79 -8.81 -23.80 -22.15
C SER A 79 -7.94 -22.56 -22.33
N LEU A 80 -7.40 -22.02 -21.22
CA LEU A 80 -6.52 -20.86 -21.26
C LEU A 80 -5.33 -21.07 -22.21
N VAL A 81 -4.67 -22.22 -22.14
CA VAL A 81 -3.48 -22.48 -22.97
C VAL A 81 -3.79 -22.40 -24.46
N ASN A 82 -4.97 -22.84 -24.90
CA ASN A 82 -5.38 -22.76 -26.29
C ASN A 82 -5.66 -21.30 -26.71
N TYR A 83 -6.24 -20.48 -25.86
CA TYR A 83 -6.37 -19.05 -26.12
C TYR A 83 -5.02 -18.33 -26.18
N LEU A 84 -4.06 -18.71 -25.33
CA LEU A 84 -2.70 -18.17 -25.39
C LEU A 84 -1.97 -18.59 -26.66
N HIS A 85 -2.18 -19.83 -27.12
CA HIS A 85 -1.60 -20.34 -28.37
C HIS A 85 -2.13 -19.57 -29.61
N GLN A 86 -3.36 -19.08 -29.57
CA GLN A 86 -3.88 -18.18 -30.60
C GLN A 86 -3.17 -16.82 -30.64
N LEU A 87 -2.55 -16.39 -29.54
CA LEU A 87 -1.79 -15.14 -29.48
C LEU A 87 -0.34 -15.32 -29.97
N ASP A 88 0.21 -16.53 -29.79
CA ASP A 88 1.55 -16.88 -30.25
C ASP A 88 1.68 -18.40 -30.40
N ASP A 89 1.56 -18.89 -31.64
CA ASP A 89 1.59 -20.31 -32.00
C ASP A 89 3.01 -20.90 -32.07
N SER A 90 4.03 -20.05 -31.93
CA SER A 90 5.44 -20.48 -31.92
C SER A 90 5.91 -20.97 -30.53
N LEU A 91 5.14 -20.72 -29.47
CA LEU A 91 5.51 -21.05 -28.09
C LEU A 91 4.98 -22.41 -27.66
N THR A 92 5.77 -23.12 -26.86
CA THR A 92 5.36 -24.37 -26.22
C THR A 92 4.33 -24.11 -25.11
N VAL A 93 3.59 -25.15 -24.68
CA VAL A 93 2.61 -25.09 -23.59
C VAL A 93 3.23 -24.48 -22.32
N ASP A 94 4.43 -24.92 -21.95
CA ASP A 94 5.09 -24.44 -20.74
C ASP A 94 5.52 -22.97 -20.84
N GLU A 95 5.95 -22.53 -22.01
CA GLU A 95 6.28 -21.11 -22.25
C GLU A 95 5.05 -20.23 -22.23
N LEU A 96 3.95 -20.67 -22.83
CA LEU A 96 2.67 -19.97 -22.81
C LEU A 96 2.20 -19.76 -21.37
N LEU A 97 2.22 -20.81 -20.53
CA LEU A 97 1.76 -20.75 -19.15
C LEU A 97 2.70 -20.00 -18.20
N LYS A 98 4.00 -19.91 -18.53
CA LYS A 98 4.97 -19.07 -17.80
C LYS A 98 4.82 -17.58 -18.14
N LYS A 99 4.39 -17.24 -19.35
CA LYS A 99 4.36 -15.86 -19.86
C LYS A 99 2.95 -15.26 -19.90
N GLY A 100 1.90 -16.08 -19.79
CA GLY A 100 0.51 -15.65 -19.96
C GLY A 100 -0.44 -16.11 -18.87
N ASN A 101 -1.57 -15.41 -18.77
CA ASN A 101 -2.70 -15.73 -17.89
C ASN A 101 -3.94 -14.96 -18.36
N TYR A 102 -4.94 -14.85 -17.49
CA TYR A 102 -6.14 -14.04 -17.72
C TYR A 102 -5.89 -12.56 -17.37
N GLN A 103 -6.42 -11.67 -18.20
CA GLN A 103 -6.62 -10.26 -17.93
C GLN A 103 -8.07 -10.04 -17.54
N PHE A 104 -8.32 -9.37 -16.41
CA PHE A 104 -9.64 -8.97 -15.95
C PHE A 104 -9.86 -7.48 -16.13
N ASN A 105 -10.98 -7.10 -16.72
CA ASN A 105 -11.42 -5.71 -16.83
C ASN A 105 -12.71 -5.53 -16.02
N PHE A 106 -12.71 -4.58 -15.09
CA PHE A 106 -13.85 -4.21 -14.26
C PHE A 106 -14.44 -2.89 -14.73
N TYR A 107 -15.70 -2.91 -15.08
CA TYR A 107 -16.46 -1.72 -15.48
C TYR A 107 -17.56 -1.48 -14.43
N VAL A 108 -17.79 -0.22 -14.09
CA VAL A 108 -18.93 0.22 -13.31
C VAL A 108 -19.69 1.26 -14.14
N ASP A 109 -20.98 1.05 -14.35
CA ASP A 109 -21.86 1.92 -15.14
C ASP A 109 -21.27 2.23 -16.53
N GLY A 110 -20.70 1.22 -17.16
CA GLY A 110 -20.09 1.31 -18.50
C GLY A 110 -18.67 1.90 -18.54
N LYS A 111 -18.15 2.43 -17.43
CA LYS A 111 -16.80 3.00 -17.36
C LYS A 111 -15.80 1.95 -16.90
N LEU A 112 -14.69 1.78 -17.65
CA LEU A 112 -13.57 0.93 -17.22
C LEU A 112 -12.89 1.56 -16.00
N MET A 113 -12.93 0.84 -14.86
CA MET A 113 -12.35 1.27 -13.60
C MET A 113 -10.97 0.66 -13.36
N TYR A 114 -10.82 -0.62 -13.70
CA TYR A 114 -9.61 -1.36 -13.39
C TYR A 114 -9.34 -2.47 -14.40
N THR A 115 -8.06 -2.65 -14.74
CA THR A 115 -7.56 -3.77 -15.55
C THR A 115 -6.45 -4.47 -14.76
N GLU A 116 -6.57 -5.78 -14.60
CA GLU A 116 -5.54 -6.61 -13.95
C GLU A 116 -5.07 -7.72 -14.90
N ASN A 117 -3.78 -7.77 -15.13
CA ASN A 117 -3.13 -8.97 -15.68
C ASN A 117 -2.76 -9.88 -14.51
N LEU A 118 -3.47 -10.98 -14.30
CA LEU A 118 -3.11 -11.93 -13.25
C LEU A 118 -1.67 -12.41 -13.43
N ASN A 119 -0.92 -12.49 -12.33
CA ASN A 119 0.42 -13.08 -12.39
C ASN A 119 0.37 -14.45 -13.07
N SER A 120 1.34 -14.74 -13.93
CA SER A 120 1.41 -16.02 -14.65
C SER A 120 1.45 -17.24 -13.73
N GLY A 121 1.92 -17.08 -12.47
CA GLY A 121 1.87 -18.10 -11.43
C GLY A 121 0.50 -18.29 -10.77
N ALA A 122 -0.47 -17.39 -10.98
CA ALA A 122 -1.80 -17.52 -10.40
C ALA A 122 -2.60 -18.65 -11.08
N GLY A 123 -3.27 -19.47 -10.26
CA GLY A 123 -3.99 -20.66 -10.70
C GLY A 123 -3.09 -21.88 -10.89
N LYS A 124 -3.69 -23.07 -10.80
CA LYS A 124 -2.98 -24.33 -11.00
C LYS A 124 -2.63 -24.53 -12.48
N VAL A 125 -1.41 -24.94 -12.76
CA VAL A 125 -0.91 -25.17 -14.11
C VAL A 125 -1.79 -26.17 -14.88
N GLU A 126 -2.18 -27.28 -14.23
CA GLU A 126 -3.01 -28.30 -14.84
C GLU A 126 -4.42 -27.79 -15.20
N ASP A 127 -5.01 -26.97 -14.32
CA ASP A 127 -6.31 -26.35 -14.59
C ASP A 127 -6.23 -25.42 -15.81
N LYS A 128 -5.18 -24.62 -15.92
CA LYS A 128 -4.98 -23.71 -17.06
C LYS A 128 -4.77 -24.44 -18.41
N LYS A 129 -4.28 -25.70 -18.36
CA LYS A 129 -4.10 -26.51 -19.57
C LYS A 129 -5.41 -27.01 -20.16
N VAL A 130 -6.34 -27.44 -19.30
CA VAL A 130 -7.49 -28.20 -19.79
C VAL A 130 -8.86 -27.63 -19.38
N ARG A 131 -8.96 -26.93 -18.23
CA ARG A 131 -10.25 -26.50 -17.71
C ARG A 131 -10.90 -25.41 -18.54
N THR A 132 -12.22 -25.57 -18.70
CA THR A 132 -13.11 -24.66 -19.41
C THR A 132 -14.11 -23.97 -18.47
N ASN A 133 -14.04 -24.26 -17.17
CA ASN A 133 -14.83 -23.57 -16.16
C ASN A 133 -14.05 -23.40 -14.86
N PHE A 134 -14.34 -22.32 -14.13
CA PHE A 134 -13.76 -22.08 -12.82
C PHE A 134 -14.61 -21.12 -11.99
N ARG A 135 -14.42 -21.18 -10.68
CA ARG A 135 -15.05 -20.32 -9.69
C ARG A 135 -14.02 -19.30 -9.18
N ILE A 136 -14.48 -18.08 -8.94
CA ILE A 136 -13.67 -17.01 -8.33
C ILE A 136 -14.45 -16.39 -7.17
N PRO A 137 -14.08 -16.64 -5.90
CA PRO A 137 -14.66 -15.98 -4.75
C PRO A 137 -14.05 -14.57 -4.59
N PHE A 138 -14.87 -13.54 -4.72
CA PHE A 138 -14.48 -12.16 -4.47
C PHE A 138 -14.63 -11.78 -3.00
N LEU A 139 -15.78 -12.10 -2.42
CA LEU A 139 -16.07 -11.99 -0.99
C LEU A 139 -16.52 -13.34 -0.48
N ASN A 140 -16.07 -13.71 0.72
CA ASN A 140 -16.29 -15.05 1.24
C ASN A 140 -16.42 -15.02 2.76
N THR A 141 -17.58 -15.41 3.27
CA THR A 141 -17.89 -15.46 4.71
C THR A 141 -17.15 -16.58 5.43
N GLN A 142 -16.66 -17.59 4.72
CA GLN A 142 -15.86 -18.69 5.26
C GLN A 142 -14.35 -18.38 5.31
N ASN A 143 -13.94 -17.15 4.96
CA ASN A 143 -12.53 -16.73 4.91
C ASN A 143 -11.65 -17.59 3.99
N GLU A 144 -12.21 -18.10 2.91
CA GLU A 144 -11.43 -18.79 1.88
C GLU A 144 -10.36 -17.85 1.31
N ASP A 145 -9.10 -18.23 1.45
CA ASP A 145 -7.99 -17.45 0.92
C ASP A 145 -7.75 -17.84 -0.54
N SER A 146 -7.93 -16.90 -1.44
CA SER A 146 -7.81 -17.13 -2.88
C SER A 146 -7.35 -15.88 -3.62
N TRP A 147 -6.79 -16.07 -4.82
CA TRP A 147 -6.40 -14.96 -5.69
C TRP A 147 -7.60 -14.08 -6.11
N GLY A 148 -8.82 -14.62 -6.14
CA GLY A 148 -10.05 -13.86 -6.42
C GLY A 148 -10.34 -12.79 -5.37
N ARG A 149 -10.13 -13.12 -4.10
CA ARG A 149 -10.21 -12.15 -2.99
C ARG A 149 -9.22 -11.00 -3.19
N TYR A 150 -7.98 -11.29 -3.57
CA TYR A 150 -6.98 -10.24 -3.82
C TYR A 150 -7.29 -9.41 -5.05
N LEU A 151 -7.82 -10.03 -6.11
CA LEU A 151 -8.29 -9.34 -7.32
C LEU A 151 -9.39 -8.33 -6.98
N TRP A 152 -10.42 -8.77 -6.20
CA TRP A 152 -11.48 -7.89 -5.71
C TRP A 152 -10.96 -6.77 -4.84
N MET A 153 -10.06 -7.06 -3.89
CA MET A 153 -9.46 -6.06 -3.01
C MET A 153 -8.71 -4.98 -3.81
N ARG A 154 -7.97 -5.36 -4.84
CA ARG A 154 -7.27 -4.39 -5.69
C ARG A 154 -8.25 -3.53 -6.49
N PHE A 155 -9.27 -4.13 -7.11
CA PHE A 155 -10.32 -3.36 -7.78
C PHE A 155 -11.04 -2.44 -6.79
N PHE A 156 -11.63 -3.01 -5.74
CA PHE A 156 -12.57 -2.31 -4.89
C PHE A 156 -11.89 -1.24 -4.03
N PHE A 157 -10.79 -1.59 -3.33
CA PHE A 157 -10.16 -0.69 -2.37
C PHE A 157 -9.02 0.17 -2.92
N ALA A 158 -8.35 -0.25 -3.97
CA ALA A 158 -7.13 0.42 -4.44
C ALA A 158 -7.30 1.13 -5.78
N ASN A 159 -8.27 0.75 -6.60
CA ASN A 159 -8.43 1.24 -7.96
C ASN A 159 -9.84 1.79 -8.26
N GLY A 160 -10.44 2.47 -7.28
CA GLY A 160 -11.63 3.29 -7.47
C GLY A 160 -12.97 2.53 -7.50
N GLY A 161 -12.96 1.20 -7.33
CA GLY A 161 -14.19 0.41 -7.31
C GLY A 161 -15.16 0.83 -6.19
N MET A 162 -14.64 1.10 -5.00
CA MET A 162 -15.44 1.55 -3.86
C MET A 162 -16.10 2.92 -4.11
N ASP A 163 -15.40 3.82 -4.78
CA ASP A 163 -15.96 5.14 -5.11
C ASP A 163 -16.98 5.04 -6.25
N ALA A 164 -16.72 4.18 -7.23
CA ALA A 164 -17.65 3.94 -8.33
C ALA A 164 -18.93 3.21 -7.86
N LEU A 165 -18.82 2.35 -6.85
CA LEU A 165 -19.94 1.67 -6.20
C LEU A 165 -20.39 2.45 -4.95
N GLU A 166 -20.80 3.71 -5.13
CA GLU A 166 -21.40 4.53 -4.07
C GLU A 166 -22.81 3.99 -3.68
N VAL A 167 -23.46 4.67 -2.75
CA VAL A 167 -24.87 4.37 -2.41
C VAL A 167 -25.76 4.55 -3.63
N GLY A 168 -26.46 3.51 -4.03
CA GLY A 168 -27.32 3.54 -5.22
C GLY A 168 -27.34 2.22 -5.99
N ASN A 169 -27.79 2.29 -7.23
CA ASN A 169 -27.86 1.15 -8.14
C ASN A 169 -26.76 1.29 -9.20
N HIS A 170 -25.95 0.26 -9.35
CA HIS A 170 -24.82 0.25 -10.27
C HIS A 170 -24.82 -1.04 -11.11
N ILE A 171 -24.31 -0.96 -12.32
CA ILE A 171 -24.03 -2.12 -13.17
C ILE A 171 -22.54 -2.44 -13.07
N LEU A 172 -22.23 -3.56 -12.45
CA LEU A 172 -20.87 -4.11 -12.49
C LEU A 172 -20.77 -5.06 -13.68
N LYS A 173 -19.88 -4.76 -14.61
CA LYS A 173 -19.52 -5.65 -15.72
C LYS A 173 -18.09 -6.13 -15.56
N ILE A 174 -17.85 -7.42 -15.82
CA ILE A 174 -16.52 -8.02 -15.83
C ILE A 174 -16.28 -8.65 -17.20
N GLU A 175 -15.09 -8.40 -17.76
CA GLU A 175 -14.61 -9.06 -18.96
C GLU A 175 -13.32 -9.80 -18.68
N ILE A 176 -13.14 -10.96 -19.28
CA ILE A 176 -11.94 -11.76 -19.22
C ILE A 176 -11.35 -11.88 -20.62
N LYS A 177 -10.04 -11.64 -20.73
CA LYS A 177 -9.24 -11.78 -21.95
C LYS A 177 -8.00 -12.63 -21.65
N PRO A 178 -7.48 -13.41 -22.59
CA PRO A 178 -6.15 -13.99 -22.45
C PRO A 178 -5.08 -12.91 -22.69
N TYR A 179 -3.99 -12.93 -21.94
CA TYR A 179 -2.83 -12.10 -22.22
C TYR A 179 -1.54 -12.91 -22.23
N LEU A 180 -0.56 -12.47 -23.01
CA LEU A 180 0.77 -13.04 -23.10
C LEU A 180 1.81 -11.93 -22.99
N LYS A 181 2.73 -12.03 -22.04
CA LYS A 181 3.82 -11.08 -21.80
C LYS A 181 5.13 -11.67 -22.34
N THR A 182 5.46 -11.31 -23.58
CA THR A 182 6.75 -11.58 -24.22
C THR A 182 7.62 -10.33 -24.15
N LEU A 183 8.26 -9.90 -25.23
CA LEU A 183 8.89 -8.58 -25.34
C LEU A 183 7.84 -7.46 -25.22
N ASN A 184 6.65 -7.70 -25.77
CA ASN A 184 5.50 -6.81 -25.67
C ASN A 184 4.32 -7.56 -25.04
N LEU A 185 3.40 -6.81 -24.43
CA LEU A 185 2.14 -7.36 -23.93
C LEU A 185 1.19 -7.59 -25.13
N LYS A 186 0.82 -8.85 -25.38
CA LYS A 186 -0.25 -9.21 -26.31
C LYS A 186 -1.51 -9.50 -25.51
N VAL A 187 -2.64 -8.93 -25.88
CA VAL A 187 -3.96 -9.16 -25.24
C VAL A 187 -4.93 -9.64 -26.31
N GLY A 188 -5.62 -10.73 -26.05
CA GLY A 188 -6.59 -11.31 -26.96
C GLY A 188 -7.98 -10.66 -26.87
N ASN A 189 -8.92 -11.25 -27.59
CA ASN A 189 -10.32 -10.88 -27.53
C ASN A 189 -10.95 -11.25 -26.20
N VAL A 190 -12.16 -10.70 -25.91
CA VAL A 190 -12.97 -11.12 -24.76
C VAL A 190 -13.38 -12.57 -24.95
N ILE A 191 -13.04 -13.42 -23.96
CA ILE A 191 -13.38 -14.86 -23.94
C ILE A 191 -14.51 -15.17 -22.97
N ALA A 192 -14.81 -14.27 -22.03
CA ALA A 192 -16.00 -14.35 -21.21
C ALA A 192 -16.37 -12.95 -20.69
N SER A 193 -17.66 -12.70 -20.54
CA SER A 193 -18.17 -11.47 -19.92
C SER A 193 -19.46 -11.72 -19.15
N GLY A 194 -19.76 -10.85 -18.18
CA GLY A 194 -21.01 -10.89 -17.44
C GLY A 194 -21.28 -9.56 -16.76
N GLU A 195 -22.58 -9.30 -16.48
CA GLU A 195 -23.05 -8.08 -15.82
C GLU A 195 -24.01 -8.44 -14.68
N ILE A 196 -23.93 -7.65 -13.60
CA ILE A 196 -24.87 -7.74 -12.47
C ILE A 196 -25.24 -6.34 -12.01
N GLN A 197 -26.50 -6.15 -11.66
CA GLN A 197 -26.96 -4.95 -10.97
C GLN A 197 -26.66 -5.08 -9.47
N LEU A 198 -25.82 -4.18 -8.95
CA LEU A 198 -25.52 -4.07 -7.53
C LEU A 198 -26.33 -2.94 -6.91
N ILE A 199 -27.12 -3.25 -5.90
CA ILE A 199 -27.82 -2.28 -5.06
C ILE A 199 -26.94 -2.04 -3.84
N VAL A 200 -26.33 -0.88 -3.75
CA VAL A 200 -25.46 -0.49 -2.63
C VAL A 200 -26.30 0.28 -1.60
N PRO A 201 -26.60 -0.31 -0.44
CA PRO A 201 -27.47 0.32 0.55
C PRO A 201 -26.72 1.46 1.27
N LYS A 202 -27.47 2.48 1.67
CA LYS A 202 -26.97 3.50 2.59
C LYS A 202 -26.71 2.84 3.96
N LYS A 203 -25.57 3.11 4.55
CA LYS A 203 -25.28 2.73 5.94
C LYS A 203 -25.86 3.79 6.87
N ASP A 204 -26.65 3.37 7.83
CA ASP A 204 -27.13 4.27 8.87
C ASP A 204 -25.96 4.66 9.79
N VAL A 205 -25.73 5.96 9.90
CA VAL A 205 -24.75 6.55 10.81
C VAL A 205 -25.44 7.62 11.65
N SER A 206 -25.15 7.66 12.96
CA SER A 206 -25.75 8.65 13.84
C SER A 206 -25.09 10.02 13.68
N ASP A 207 -25.83 11.09 14.03
CA ASP A 207 -25.28 12.44 14.06
C ASP A 207 -24.08 12.56 14.99
N GLU A 208 -24.04 11.80 16.08
CA GLU A 208 -22.93 11.76 17.01
C GLU A 208 -21.66 11.18 16.38
N GLN A 209 -21.79 10.14 15.55
CA GLN A 209 -20.65 9.52 14.85
C GLN A 209 -20.01 10.45 13.82
N ILE A 210 -20.77 11.40 13.27
CA ILE A 210 -20.30 12.30 12.22
C ILE A 210 -19.96 13.70 12.75
N ALA A 211 -20.36 14.02 14.00
CA ALA A 211 -20.06 15.31 14.60
C ALA A 211 -18.54 15.51 14.75
N VAL A 212 -18.09 16.75 14.47
CA VAL A 212 -16.70 17.14 14.74
C VAL A 212 -16.46 17.11 16.25
N GLN A 213 -15.44 16.37 16.68
CA GLN A 213 -15.16 16.18 18.09
C GLN A 213 -14.57 17.45 18.74
N LYS A 214 -15.07 17.81 19.90
CA LYS A 214 -14.51 18.93 20.66
C LYS A 214 -13.15 18.55 21.22
N ILE A 215 -12.15 19.42 21.00
CA ILE A 215 -10.82 19.25 21.59
C ILE A 215 -10.95 19.31 23.12
N LYS A 216 -10.58 18.23 23.80
CA LYS A 216 -10.60 18.16 25.26
C LYS A 216 -9.44 18.97 25.84
N PRO A 217 -9.60 19.57 27.07
CA PRO A 217 -8.50 20.26 27.75
C PRO A 217 -7.33 19.30 28.04
N ASN A 218 -6.19 19.87 28.46
CA ASN A 218 -5.00 19.12 28.90
C ASN A 218 -4.37 18.22 27.80
N SER A 219 -4.46 18.61 26.53
CA SER A 219 -3.79 17.93 25.42
C SER A 219 -2.25 18.05 25.45
N GLY A 220 -1.73 18.99 26.23
CA GLY A 220 -0.33 19.40 26.20
C GLY A 220 0.01 20.40 25.08
N TRP A 221 -0.99 20.80 24.28
CA TRP A 221 -0.93 21.78 23.21
C TRP A 221 -1.76 23.03 23.56
N LYS A 222 -1.37 24.17 23.02
CA LYS A 222 -2.27 25.32 22.94
C LYS A 222 -3.34 25.00 21.88
N ILE A 223 -4.59 25.28 22.18
CA ILE A 223 -5.69 25.08 21.24
C ILE A 223 -5.70 26.27 20.27
N SER A 224 -5.92 25.99 19.00
CA SER A 224 -6.06 27.00 17.96
C SER A 224 -7.41 27.71 18.09
N ASP A 225 -7.41 29.00 17.84
CA ASP A 225 -8.58 29.86 17.70
C ASP A 225 -9.02 30.04 16.24
N GLU A 226 -8.25 29.44 15.31
CA GLU A 226 -8.59 29.45 13.89
C GLU A 226 -9.80 28.54 13.59
N LYS A 227 -10.56 28.97 12.59
CA LYS A 227 -11.68 28.19 12.09
C LYS A 227 -11.20 27.18 11.06
N ILE A 228 -11.70 25.97 11.16
CA ILE A 228 -11.59 24.91 10.15
C ILE A 228 -12.96 24.71 9.49
N ASP A 229 -13.00 24.32 8.23
CA ASP A 229 -14.26 23.97 7.54
C ASP A 229 -14.90 22.75 8.21
N GLN A 230 -15.88 23.03 9.08
CA GLN A 230 -16.58 22.01 9.88
C GLN A 230 -17.38 21.03 9.01
N GLU A 231 -17.90 21.49 7.86
CA GLU A 231 -18.69 20.64 6.98
C GLU A 231 -17.79 19.60 6.27
N LYS A 232 -16.61 20.01 5.83
CA LYS A 232 -15.64 19.05 5.26
C LYS A 232 -15.19 18.01 6.28
N ILE A 233 -14.96 18.41 7.54
CA ILE A 233 -14.60 17.45 8.60
C ILE A 233 -15.78 16.55 8.94
N ARG A 234 -17.02 17.08 9.02
CA ARG A 234 -18.22 16.28 9.21
C ARG A 234 -18.40 15.24 8.08
N LEU A 235 -18.15 15.64 6.83
CA LEU A 235 -18.19 14.72 5.68
C LEU A 235 -17.10 13.65 5.78
N LEU A 236 -15.89 14.01 6.20
CA LEU A 236 -14.82 13.04 6.48
C LEU A 236 -15.24 12.03 7.55
N ASN A 237 -15.79 12.51 8.66
CA ASN A 237 -16.27 11.66 9.75
C ASN A 237 -17.38 10.71 9.27
N GLN A 238 -18.29 11.21 8.42
CA GLN A 238 -19.31 10.39 7.79
C GLN A 238 -18.68 9.28 6.94
N LYS A 239 -17.70 9.59 6.07
CA LYS A 239 -17.02 8.59 5.24
C LYS A 239 -16.28 7.53 6.09
N ILE A 240 -15.73 7.91 7.24
CA ILE A 240 -15.13 6.98 8.21
C ILE A 240 -16.22 6.10 8.86
N ALA A 241 -17.32 6.69 9.33
CA ALA A 241 -18.42 5.98 9.96
C ALA A 241 -19.13 5.01 8.98
N GLU A 242 -19.27 5.40 7.72
CA GLU A 242 -19.75 4.57 6.63
C GLU A 242 -18.76 3.47 6.20
N ASN A 243 -17.56 3.43 6.80
CA ASN A 243 -16.48 2.49 6.47
C ASN A 243 -15.89 2.67 5.06
N ARG A 244 -16.02 3.88 4.48
CA ARG A 244 -15.36 4.26 3.22
C ARG A 244 -13.86 4.54 3.43
N PHE A 245 -13.49 5.14 4.57
CA PHE A 245 -12.12 5.17 5.07
C PHE A 245 -12.03 4.23 6.26
N ARG A 246 -11.22 3.18 6.13
CA ARG A 246 -11.23 2.02 7.01
C ARG A 246 -10.10 2.06 8.02
N GLU A 247 -10.38 1.53 9.20
CA GLU A 247 -9.36 1.30 10.22
C GLU A 247 -8.59 2.58 10.63
N ILE A 248 -9.15 3.77 10.36
CA ILE A 248 -8.61 5.04 10.87
C ILE A 248 -8.85 5.08 12.38
N THR A 249 -7.81 5.39 13.16
CA THR A 249 -7.88 5.42 14.63
C THR A 249 -7.78 6.81 15.21
N GLY A 250 -7.13 7.75 14.50
CA GLY A 250 -7.06 9.14 14.95
C GLY A 250 -6.54 10.08 13.87
N ILE A 251 -6.97 11.33 13.96
CA ILE A 251 -6.54 12.45 13.12
C ILE A 251 -6.20 13.61 14.04
N VAL A 252 -4.98 14.14 13.91
CA VAL A 252 -4.52 15.31 14.64
C VAL A 252 -3.94 16.32 13.66
N VAL A 253 -4.38 17.57 13.76
CA VAL A 253 -3.88 18.66 12.92
C VAL A 253 -3.31 19.75 13.81
N ILE A 254 -2.04 20.10 13.58
CA ILE A 254 -1.35 21.20 14.22
C ILE A 254 -1.12 22.29 13.17
N LYS A 255 -1.57 23.50 13.44
CA LYS A 255 -1.33 24.68 12.60
C LYS A 255 -0.77 25.79 13.47
N ASP A 256 0.28 26.46 13.02
CA ASP A 256 0.96 27.52 13.76
C ASP A 256 1.29 27.13 15.23
N GLU A 257 1.83 25.92 15.42
CA GLU A 257 2.17 25.33 16.72
C GLU A 257 0.99 25.12 17.68
N LYS A 258 -0.27 25.27 17.21
CA LYS A 258 -1.49 25.08 17.97
C LYS A 258 -2.28 23.87 17.45
N LEU A 259 -2.98 23.19 18.35
CA LEU A 259 -3.87 22.09 18.04
C LEU A 259 -5.17 22.61 17.41
N LEU A 260 -5.38 22.33 16.13
CA LEU A 260 -6.52 22.78 15.34
C LEU A 260 -7.63 21.72 15.26
N LEU A 261 -7.26 20.44 15.17
CA LEU A 261 -8.20 19.31 15.10
C LEU A 261 -7.67 18.12 15.88
N GLU A 262 -8.57 17.42 16.58
CA GLU A 262 -8.28 16.19 17.31
C GLU A 262 -9.50 15.26 17.24
N GLU A 263 -9.40 14.22 16.41
CA GLU A 263 -10.47 13.25 16.13
C GLU A 263 -10.01 11.83 16.40
N TYR A 264 -10.88 10.99 16.97
CA TYR A 264 -10.59 9.58 17.25
C TYR A 264 -11.74 8.69 16.81
N PHE A 265 -11.43 7.51 16.28
CA PHE A 265 -12.38 6.60 15.66
C PHE A 265 -12.12 5.16 16.07
N ASN A 266 -13.08 4.28 15.78
CA ASN A 266 -12.95 2.82 15.93
C ASN A 266 -12.53 2.38 17.35
N GLY A 267 -13.07 3.03 18.38
CA GLY A 267 -12.81 2.72 19.78
C GLY A 267 -11.49 3.26 20.33
N TYR A 268 -10.75 4.05 19.55
CA TYR A 268 -9.54 4.74 20.01
C TYR A 268 -9.88 6.09 20.64
N GLY A 269 -8.94 6.61 21.42
CA GLY A 269 -9.04 7.91 22.06
C GLY A 269 -7.67 8.53 22.26
N ARG A 270 -7.63 9.70 22.90
CA ARG A 270 -6.41 10.49 23.13
C ARG A 270 -5.25 9.70 23.72
N ASP A 271 -5.52 8.79 24.66
CA ASP A 271 -4.50 8.05 25.40
C ASP A 271 -4.21 6.68 24.78
N SER A 272 -4.89 6.33 23.71
CA SER A 272 -4.63 5.10 22.98
C SER A 272 -3.24 5.10 22.34
N LEU A 273 -2.52 3.99 22.54
CA LEU A 273 -1.19 3.80 21.96
C LEU A 273 -1.32 3.14 20.57
N ASN A 274 -0.98 3.89 19.56
CA ASN A 274 -0.93 3.40 18.17
C ASN A 274 0.44 2.80 17.89
N ASP A 275 0.47 1.68 17.17
CA ASP A 275 1.71 1.05 16.71
C ASP A 275 2.33 1.93 15.61
N THR A 276 3.55 2.39 15.83
CA THR A 276 4.22 3.28 14.87
C THR A 276 4.48 2.59 13.54
N ARG A 277 4.72 1.27 13.58
CA ARG A 277 5.28 0.58 12.42
C ARG A 277 6.47 1.38 11.87
N SER A 278 6.61 1.47 10.57
CA SER A 278 7.76 2.15 9.95
C SER A 278 7.85 3.66 10.21
N VAL A 279 6.85 4.30 10.82
CA VAL A 279 7.02 5.65 11.39
C VAL A 279 8.16 5.67 12.42
N GLY A 280 8.39 4.56 13.13
CA GLY A 280 9.51 4.38 14.07
C GLY A 280 10.89 4.60 13.43
N LYS A 281 11.04 4.34 12.13
CA LYS A 281 12.31 4.56 11.41
C LYS A 281 12.74 6.03 11.43
N SER A 282 11.80 6.96 11.37
CA SER A 282 12.10 8.39 11.44
C SER A 282 12.62 8.81 12.82
N PHE A 283 12.22 8.11 13.89
CA PHE A 283 12.83 8.30 15.22
C PHE A 283 14.29 7.81 15.25
N SER A 284 14.64 6.75 14.48
CA SER A 284 16.04 6.34 14.31
C SER A 284 16.87 7.46 13.70
N SER A 285 16.37 8.12 12.65
CA SER A 285 17.03 9.28 12.04
C SER A 285 17.25 10.41 13.06
N ALA A 286 16.21 10.76 13.82
CA ALA A 286 16.31 11.82 14.84
C ALA A 286 17.37 11.49 15.90
N LEU A 287 17.36 10.27 16.45
CA LEU A 287 18.31 9.84 17.48
C LEU A 287 19.75 9.76 16.94
N MET A 288 19.91 9.38 15.67
CA MET A 288 21.22 9.44 14.99
C MET A 288 21.74 10.88 14.93
N GLY A 289 20.91 11.83 14.52
CA GLY A 289 21.28 13.25 14.51
C GLY A 289 21.64 13.80 15.88
N ILE A 290 20.89 13.40 16.92
CA ILE A 290 21.17 13.78 18.30
C ILE A 290 22.48 13.14 18.80
N ALA A 291 22.76 11.88 18.45
CA ALA A 291 24.01 11.20 18.83
C ALA A 291 25.24 11.83 18.16
N ILE A 292 25.12 12.24 16.90
CA ILE A 292 26.17 13.00 16.20
C ILE A 292 26.39 14.37 16.86
N LYS A 293 25.32 15.10 17.14
CA LYS A 293 25.39 16.40 17.84
C LYS A 293 26.10 16.30 19.19
N ASN A 294 25.88 15.23 19.93
CA ASN A 294 26.47 14.99 21.23
C ASN A 294 27.87 14.33 21.17
N GLY A 295 28.41 14.07 19.98
CA GLY A 295 29.75 13.51 19.78
C GLY A 295 29.90 12.01 20.04
N TYR A 296 28.79 11.28 20.23
CA TYR A 296 28.83 9.82 20.40
C TYR A 296 29.01 9.06 19.08
N ILE A 297 28.63 9.68 17.99
CA ILE A 297 28.88 9.25 16.61
C ILE A 297 29.55 10.45 15.91
N LYS A 298 30.63 10.19 15.17
CA LYS A 298 31.42 11.28 14.56
C LYS A 298 30.64 12.01 13.45
N ASN A 299 30.07 11.28 12.53
CA ASN A 299 29.22 11.80 11.46
C ASN A 299 28.55 10.63 10.69
N GLU A 300 27.64 10.96 9.79
CA GLU A 300 26.90 9.99 8.97
C GLU A 300 27.74 9.25 7.91
N ASN A 301 28.99 9.65 7.68
CA ASN A 301 29.90 8.98 6.75
C ASN A 301 30.73 7.89 7.42
N GLN A 302 30.67 7.73 8.77
CA GLN A 302 31.23 6.56 9.41
C GLN A 302 30.67 5.27 8.80
N THR A 303 31.53 4.25 8.74
CA THR A 303 31.24 3.01 8.04
C THR A 303 30.98 1.85 9.00
N LEU A 304 30.38 0.78 8.52
CA LEU A 304 30.10 -0.39 9.37
C LEU A 304 31.35 -0.99 10.01
N LYS A 305 32.51 -0.92 9.37
CA LYS A 305 33.78 -1.40 9.95
C LYS A 305 34.20 -0.62 11.19
N ASP A 306 33.70 0.60 11.39
CA ASP A 306 33.99 1.41 12.58
C ASP A 306 33.22 0.88 13.82
N PHE A 307 32.22 0.04 13.62
CA PHE A 307 31.32 -0.48 14.66
C PHE A 307 31.35 -2.01 14.81
N TYR A 308 31.77 -2.74 13.76
CA TYR A 308 31.72 -4.20 13.71
C TYR A 308 33.01 -4.79 13.13
N GLY A 309 33.45 -5.91 13.70
CA GLY A 309 34.46 -6.79 13.07
C GLY A 309 33.82 -7.60 11.94
N LEU A 310 33.63 -6.99 10.76
CA LEU A 310 32.80 -7.52 9.68
C LEU A 310 33.27 -8.88 9.12
N LYS A 311 34.55 -9.21 9.25
CA LYS A 311 35.10 -10.50 8.78
C LYS A 311 34.51 -11.74 9.47
N GLN A 312 33.87 -11.58 10.64
CA GLN A 312 33.22 -12.68 11.37
C GLN A 312 31.84 -13.04 10.81
N PHE A 313 31.26 -12.20 9.94
CA PHE A 313 29.93 -12.42 9.37
C PHE A 313 30.03 -13.16 8.03
N LYS A 314 28.98 -13.91 7.70
CA LYS A 314 28.87 -14.60 6.41
C LYS A 314 28.90 -13.61 5.25
N ASN A 315 29.25 -14.09 4.08
CA ASN A 315 29.28 -13.28 2.85
C ASN A 315 30.10 -11.98 3.01
N TYR A 316 31.17 -12.01 3.83
CA TYR A 316 32.06 -10.86 3.96
C TYR A 316 32.65 -10.47 2.60
N SER A 317 32.74 -9.18 2.37
CA SER A 317 33.49 -8.56 1.27
C SER A 317 33.99 -7.18 1.71
N SER A 318 35.06 -6.70 1.12
CA SER A 318 35.59 -5.34 1.39
C SER A 318 34.55 -4.24 1.10
N LYS A 319 33.57 -4.52 0.27
CA LYS A 319 32.44 -3.63 0.01
C LYS A 319 31.59 -3.38 1.26
N LYS A 320 31.38 -4.39 2.13
CA LYS A 320 30.67 -4.20 3.42
C LYS A 320 31.37 -3.20 4.33
N ASP A 321 32.72 -3.16 4.31
CA ASP A 321 33.48 -2.23 5.09
C ASP A 321 33.18 -0.77 4.73
N SER A 322 32.73 -0.51 3.51
CA SER A 322 32.43 0.81 2.97
C SER A 322 30.97 1.25 3.12
N VAL A 323 30.09 0.41 3.67
CA VAL A 323 28.70 0.79 3.94
C VAL A 323 28.68 1.85 5.02
N THR A 324 28.12 3.03 4.72
CA THR A 324 28.07 4.18 5.62
C THR A 324 26.75 4.26 6.36
N LEU A 325 26.72 4.94 7.51
CA LEU A 325 25.45 5.29 8.20
C LEU A 325 24.53 6.07 7.27
N LYS A 326 25.08 6.98 6.44
CA LYS A 326 24.30 7.70 5.42
C LYS A 326 23.59 6.73 4.47
N SER A 327 24.29 5.72 3.97
CA SER A 327 23.70 4.76 3.03
C SER A 327 22.60 3.88 3.67
N LEU A 328 22.69 3.61 4.98
CA LEU A 328 21.60 2.96 5.72
C LEU A 328 20.42 3.90 5.93
N LEU A 329 20.64 5.15 6.32
CA LEU A 329 19.60 6.17 6.50
C LEU A 329 18.86 6.51 5.20
N THR A 330 19.55 6.41 4.07
CA THR A 330 18.95 6.64 2.74
C THR A 330 18.50 5.36 2.05
N MET A 331 18.54 4.20 2.74
CA MET A 331 18.16 2.90 2.17
C MET A 331 18.86 2.57 0.84
N SER A 332 20.18 2.83 0.79
CA SER A 332 21.01 2.64 -0.41
C SER A 332 22.34 1.92 -0.10
N SER A 333 22.30 1.03 0.88
CA SER A 333 23.49 0.34 1.40
C SER A 333 24.10 -0.69 0.44
N ALA A 334 23.37 -1.08 -0.58
CA ALA A 334 23.71 -2.17 -1.52
C ALA A 334 23.85 -3.56 -0.87
N PHE A 335 23.34 -3.78 0.34
CA PHE A 335 23.00 -5.13 0.77
C PHE A 335 21.95 -5.73 -0.15
N ASP A 336 21.94 -7.04 -0.29
CA ASP A 336 20.81 -7.77 -0.90
C ASP A 336 19.64 -7.76 0.07
N GLY A 337 18.94 -6.62 0.08
CA GLY A 337 17.82 -6.34 0.98
C GLY A 337 16.80 -5.42 0.31
N ASN A 338 15.57 -5.95 0.12
CA ASN A 338 14.44 -5.25 -0.46
C ASN A 338 13.14 -5.83 0.11
N ASP A 339 12.43 -5.05 0.92
CA ASP A 339 11.17 -5.51 1.55
C ASP A 339 10.00 -5.56 0.54
N ALA A 340 10.14 -4.96 -0.64
CA ALA A 340 9.16 -5.07 -1.72
C ALA A 340 9.33 -6.34 -2.58
N ASP A 341 10.44 -7.06 -2.41
CA ASP A 341 10.77 -8.26 -3.16
C ASP A 341 10.91 -9.45 -2.20
N TYR A 342 9.97 -10.38 -2.26
CA TYR A 342 9.99 -11.58 -1.40
C TYR A 342 11.12 -12.55 -1.72
N ASP A 343 11.72 -12.47 -2.92
CA ASP A 343 12.87 -13.27 -3.31
C ASP A 343 14.20 -12.67 -2.84
N SER A 344 14.20 -11.43 -2.34
CA SER A 344 15.38 -10.78 -1.77
C SER A 344 15.80 -11.48 -0.47
N ALA A 345 17.08 -11.85 -0.36
CA ALA A 345 17.62 -12.50 0.82
C ALA A 345 17.40 -11.69 2.11
N GLY A 346 17.43 -10.38 2.01
CA GLY A 346 17.27 -9.44 3.13
C GLY A 346 15.85 -8.88 3.30
N ASN A 347 14.83 -9.48 2.67
CA ASN A 347 13.45 -9.13 2.96
C ASN A 347 13.14 -9.28 4.45
N GLU A 348 12.38 -8.36 5.05
CA GLU A 348 12.12 -8.32 6.49
C GLU A 348 11.42 -9.60 7.01
N GLU A 349 10.61 -10.27 6.17
CA GLU A 349 9.96 -11.52 6.54
C GLU A 349 10.96 -12.66 6.77
N ASN A 350 12.14 -12.63 6.12
CA ASN A 350 13.24 -13.56 6.37
C ASN A 350 14.01 -13.24 7.67
N MET A 351 13.96 -11.99 8.13
CA MET A 351 14.60 -11.54 9.36
C MET A 351 13.81 -11.96 10.62
N TYR A 352 12.48 -11.78 10.59
CA TYR A 352 11.63 -11.95 11.78
C TYR A 352 11.74 -13.31 12.47
N PRO A 353 11.87 -14.46 11.79
CA PRO A 353 12.00 -15.76 12.44
C PRO A 353 13.40 -16.01 13.02
N THR A 354 14.39 -15.11 12.82
CA THR A 354 15.76 -15.31 13.30
C THR A 354 15.95 -14.81 14.73
N ASP A 355 16.84 -15.46 15.49
CA ASP A 355 17.15 -15.07 16.85
C ASP A 355 18.03 -13.82 16.96
N ASN A 356 18.66 -13.39 15.88
CA ASN A 356 19.58 -12.25 15.87
C ASN A 356 19.47 -11.44 14.57
N TRP A 357 18.67 -10.38 14.63
CA TRP A 357 18.36 -9.54 13.48
C TRP A 357 19.56 -8.76 12.97
N VAL A 358 20.46 -8.34 13.87
CA VAL A 358 21.72 -7.65 13.48
C VAL A 358 22.63 -8.64 12.73
N LYS A 359 22.80 -9.84 13.27
CA LYS A 359 23.59 -10.88 12.62
C LYS A 359 22.99 -11.26 11.26
N PHE A 360 21.66 -11.47 11.20
CA PHE A 360 20.96 -11.69 9.94
C PHE A 360 21.36 -10.66 8.90
N THR A 361 21.24 -9.37 9.25
CA THR A 361 21.54 -8.28 8.31
C THR A 361 23.01 -8.25 7.88
N LEU A 362 23.94 -8.41 8.83
CA LEU A 362 25.37 -8.36 8.54
C LEU A 362 25.86 -9.63 7.81
N ASP A 363 25.12 -10.72 7.88
CA ASP A 363 25.39 -11.95 7.12
C ASP A 363 24.92 -11.86 5.64
N LEU A 364 24.04 -10.92 5.28
CA LEU A 364 23.53 -10.79 3.92
C LEU A 364 24.65 -10.56 2.89
N PRO A 365 24.50 -11.05 1.66
CA PRO A 365 25.43 -10.71 0.58
C PRO A 365 25.27 -9.25 0.16
N MET A 366 26.24 -8.75 -0.58
CA MET A 366 26.19 -7.44 -1.24
C MET A 366 25.76 -7.64 -2.69
N THR A 367 24.87 -6.80 -3.18
CA THR A 367 24.48 -6.77 -4.61
C THR A 367 25.61 -6.18 -5.47
N GLY A 368 25.47 -6.26 -6.82
CA GLY A 368 26.38 -5.59 -7.76
C GLY A 368 26.30 -4.04 -7.73
N ASN A 369 25.27 -3.47 -7.12
CA ASN A 369 24.98 -2.04 -7.09
C ASN A 369 26.07 -1.26 -6.32
N LYS A 370 26.30 0.00 -6.70
CA LYS A 370 27.17 0.91 -5.94
C LYS A 370 26.45 1.42 -4.70
N ILE A 371 27.14 1.46 -3.56
CA ILE A 371 26.64 2.06 -2.31
C ILE A 371 26.26 3.53 -2.56
N GLY A 372 25.08 3.93 -2.07
CA GLY A 372 24.55 5.29 -2.23
C GLY A 372 23.95 5.59 -3.61
N LYS A 373 23.76 4.61 -4.50
CA LYS A 373 23.25 4.83 -5.87
C LYS A 373 21.87 4.23 -6.15
N ASN A 374 21.57 3.08 -5.55
CA ASN A 374 20.30 2.40 -5.75
C ASN A 374 19.52 2.36 -4.45
N TRP A 375 18.28 2.77 -4.51
CA TRP A 375 17.36 2.77 -3.38
C TRP A 375 16.56 1.47 -3.34
N ASN A 376 16.52 0.83 -2.18
CA ASN A 376 15.63 -0.30 -1.88
C ASN A 376 15.13 -0.15 -0.46
N TYR A 377 13.83 -0.23 -0.23
CA TYR A 377 13.28 -0.18 1.12
C TYR A 377 13.77 -1.40 1.92
N PHE A 378 14.52 -1.14 2.99
CA PHE A 378 15.30 -2.17 3.68
C PHE A 378 15.25 -2.01 5.19
N THR A 379 14.26 -2.66 5.82
CA THR A 379 14.00 -2.60 7.26
C THR A 379 15.16 -3.14 8.09
N ALA A 380 15.78 -4.25 7.67
CA ALA A 380 16.90 -4.86 8.39
C ALA A 380 18.10 -3.92 8.50
N GLY A 381 18.34 -3.04 7.51
CA GLY A 381 19.37 -1.99 7.59
C GLY A 381 19.10 -0.98 8.71
N VAL A 382 17.84 -0.68 9.00
CA VAL A 382 17.48 0.22 10.11
C VAL A 382 17.66 -0.46 11.47
N VAL A 383 17.49 -1.78 11.56
CA VAL A 383 17.82 -2.54 12.78
C VAL A 383 19.30 -2.37 13.13
N VAL A 384 20.20 -2.42 12.13
CA VAL A 384 21.63 -2.18 12.33
C VAL A 384 21.90 -0.75 12.81
N THR A 385 21.21 0.27 12.30
CA THR A 385 21.35 1.64 12.81
C THR A 385 20.92 1.76 14.27
N GLY A 386 19.89 1.02 14.68
CA GLY A 386 19.44 0.94 16.07
C GLY A 386 20.48 0.31 17.00
N ASP A 387 21.11 -0.78 16.57
CA ASP A 387 22.18 -1.45 17.34
C ASP A 387 23.44 -0.59 17.46
N ILE A 388 23.82 0.12 16.39
CA ILE A 388 24.94 1.08 16.42
C ILE A 388 24.65 2.19 17.44
N LEU A 389 23.45 2.75 17.44
CA LEU A 389 23.04 3.73 18.43
C LEU A 389 23.10 3.17 19.85
N ASP A 390 22.55 1.97 20.09
CA ASP A 390 22.53 1.33 21.41
C ASP A 390 23.93 1.16 21.99
N LYS A 391 24.90 0.78 21.15
CA LYS A 391 26.31 0.58 21.54
C LYS A 391 27.09 1.88 21.73
N SER A 392 26.71 2.93 21.00
CA SER A 392 27.48 4.18 20.95
C SER A 392 27.08 5.19 22.02
N VAL A 393 25.84 5.10 22.55
CA VAL A 393 25.32 6.11 23.49
C VAL A 393 25.32 5.62 24.94
N PRO A 394 25.40 6.54 25.93
CA PRO A 394 25.42 6.14 27.34
C PRO A 394 24.13 5.43 27.75
N LYS A 395 24.27 4.32 28.48
CA LYS A 395 23.19 3.48 29.02
C LYS A 395 22.27 2.86 27.99
N GLY A 396 22.69 2.84 26.72
CA GLY A 396 21.96 2.27 25.60
C GLY A 396 20.85 3.16 25.05
N LEU A 397 20.27 2.67 23.95
CA LEU A 397 19.34 3.42 23.11
C LEU A 397 18.08 3.90 23.86
N LYS A 398 17.48 3.03 24.70
CA LYS A 398 16.24 3.36 25.42
C LYS A 398 16.44 4.56 26.33
N ASP A 399 17.41 4.50 27.24
CA ASP A 399 17.70 5.57 28.20
C ASP A 399 18.11 6.86 27.49
N TYR A 400 18.84 6.72 26.38
CA TYR A 400 19.26 7.85 25.59
C TYR A 400 18.08 8.56 24.91
N ALA A 401 17.20 7.79 24.28
CA ALA A 401 15.98 8.31 23.67
C ALA A 401 15.07 9.01 24.69
N ASP A 402 14.89 8.38 25.86
CA ASP A 402 14.13 8.97 26.96
C ASP A 402 14.67 10.34 27.35
N LYS A 403 15.96 10.45 27.62
CA LYS A 403 16.60 11.68 28.13
C LYS A 403 16.77 12.77 27.07
N LYS A 404 17.02 12.39 25.82
CA LYS A 404 17.45 13.34 24.79
C LYS A 404 16.33 13.73 23.83
N LEU A 405 15.28 12.91 23.73
CA LEU A 405 14.16 13.16 22.82
C LEU A 405 12.81 13.17 23.55
N PHE A 406 12.42 12.09 24.23
CA PHE A 406 11.06 11.94 24.72
C PHE A 406 10.73 12.83 25.91
N GLN A 407 11.54 12.79 26.98
CA GLN A 407 11.30 13.64 28.18
C GLN A 407 11.34 15.14 27.85
N PRO A 408 12.33 15.67 27.07
CA PRO A 408 12.30 17.07 26.68
C PRO A 408 11.05 17.50 25.91
N MET A 409 10.41 16.57 25.20
CA MET A 409 9.18 16.81 24.46
C MET A 409 7.92 16.54 25.27
N GLY A 410 8.05 16.10 26.52
CA GLY A 410 6.93 15.70 27.36
C GLY A 410 6.18 14.47 26.80
N ILE A 411 6.91 13.56 26.19
CA ILE A 411 6.41 12.26 25.76
C ILE A 411 6.71 11.26 26.88
N THR A 412 5.67 10.85 27.61
CA THR A 412 5.81 10.00 28.81
C THR A 412 5.04 8.69 28.71
N ASN A 413 4.00 8.65 27.86
CA ASN A 413 3.18 7.46 27.66
C ASN A 413 3.51 6.82 26.30
N TYR A 414 4.43 5.88 26.27
CA TYR A 414 4.81 5.12 25.10
C TYR A 414 5.38 3.77 25.52
N LYS A 415 5.47 2.83 24.57
CA LYS A 415 6.03 1.49 24.79
C LYS A 415 7.03 1.15 23.71
N TRP A 416 8.16 0.58 24.13
CA TRP A 416 9.11 -0.04 23.21
C TRP A 416 8.69 -1.47 22.89
N GLN A 417 8.95 -1.88 21.65
CA GLN A 417 9.09 -3.27 21.26
C GLN A 417 10.57 -3.60 21.16
N PHE A 418 10.92 -4.86 21.39
CA PHE A 418 12.31 -5.27 21.46
C PHE A 418 12.59 -6.33 20.39
N THR A 419 13.83 -6.35 19.89
CA THR A 419 14.35 -7.45 19.07
C THR A 419 14.48 -8.73 19.93
N PRO A 420 14.71 -9.92 19.34
CA PRO A 420 15.00 -11.14 20.11
C PRO A 420 16.16 -10.99 21.10
N GLN A 421 17.14 -10.14 20.81
CA GLN A 421 18.25 -9.81 21.71
C GLN A 421 17.90 -8.78 22.80
N GLN A 422 16.61 -8.52 23.03
CA GLN A 422 16.13 -7.54 24.01
C GLN A 422 16.67 -6.10 23.79
N LYS A 423 16.96 -5.75 22.54
CA LYS A 423 17.34 -4.39 22.15
C LYS A 423 16.12 -3.63 21.66
N PRO A 424 15.96 -2.32 21.98
CA PRO A 424 14.87 -1.52 21.45
C PRO A 424 14.88 -1.49 19.92
N SER A 425 13.76 -1.81 19.30
CA SER A 425 13.65 -1.80 17.85
C SER A 425 13.25 -0.42 17.33
N LEU A 426 14.11 0.20 16.55
CA LEU A 426 13.83 1.46 15.84
C LEU A 426 13.26 1.25 14.43
N ALA A 427 13.21 0.03 13.96
CA ALA A 427 12.68 -0.27 12.63
C ALA A 427 11.13 -0.21 12.54
N GLY A 428 10.46 -0.06 13.68
CA GLY A 428 9.01 0.01 13.79
C GLY A 428 8.49 -0.33 15.21
N GLY A 429 9.39 -0.31 16.19
CA GLY A 429 9.15 -0.87 17.52
C GLY A 429 8.69 0.12 18.59
N LEU A 430 7.85 1.08 18.27
CA LEU A 430 7.27 2.01 19.23
C LEU A 430 5.74 1.96 19.18
N ARG A 431 5.12 2.19 20.34
CA ARG A 431 3.69 2.50 20.44
C ARG A 431 3.54 3.84 21.14
N MET A 432 2.79 4.76 20.54
CA MET A 432 2.67 6.15 21.02
C MET A 432 1.27 6.69 20.75
N ARG A 433 0.91 7.76 21.47
CA ARG A 433 -0.35 8.49 21.23
C ARG A 433 -0.24 9.33 19.95
N ALA A 434 -1.36 9.56 19.26
CA ALA A 434 -1.40 10.42 18.08
C ALA A 434 -0.88 11.85 18.36
N LEU A 435 -1.18 12.41 19.53
CA LEU A 435 -0.64 13.73 19.97
C LEU A 435 0.88 13.72 20.13
N ASP A 436 1.49 12.59 20.49
CA ASP A 436 2.94 12.50 20.61
C ASP A 436 3.62 12.34 19.23
N PHE A 437 2.94 11.71 18.27
CA PHE A 437 3.37 11.78 16.85
C PHE A 437 3.37 13.24 16.37
N ALA A 438 2.34 14.01 16.72
CA ALA A 438 2.25 15.42 16.36
C ALA A 438 3.40 16.25 16.95
N LYS A 439 3.81 15.99 18.21
CA LYS A 439 4.98 16.63 18.81
C LYS A 439 6.25 16.36 17.98
N PHE A 440 6.45 15.10 17.58
CA PHE A 440 7.61 14.74 16.75
C PHE A 440 7.58 15.44 15.38
N GLY A 441 6.44 15.50 14.71
CA GLY A 441 6.26 16.25 13.47
C GLY A 441 6.56 17.74 13.65
N GLN A 442 6.05 18.34 14.72
CA GLN A 442 6.25 19.76 15.03
C GLN A 442 7.71 20.09 15.38
N LEU A 443 8.45 19.17 16.03
CA LEU A 443 9.88 19.32 16.24
C LEU A 443 10.64 19.54 14.92
N TYR A 444 10.31 18.73 13.90
CA TYR A 444 10.91 18.88 12.59
C TYR A 444 10.43 20.13 11.86
N LYS A 445 9.14 20.48 11.97
CA LYS A 445 8.59 21.72 11.40
C LYS A 445 9.28 22.96 11.97
N ASN A 446 9.66 22.94 13.25
CA ASN A 446 10.33 24.01 13.95
C ASN A 446 11.87 23.93 13.89
N ASN A 447 12.43 23.30 12.84
CA ASN A 447 13.88 23.17 12.68
C ASN A 447 14.60 22.60 13.93
N GLY A 448 13.95 21.65 14.62
CA GLY A 448 14.51 20.94 15.78
C GLY A 448 14.36 21.68 17.12
N ILE A 449 13.61 22.76 17.16
CA ILE A 449 13.32 23.51 18.40
C ILE A 449 11.99 23.04 18.97
N TRP A 450 11.98 22.72 20.25
CA TRP A 450 10.78 22.42 21.03
C TRP A 450 10.73 23.27 22.30
N LYS A 451 9.70 24.10 22.42
CA LYS A 451 9.51 25.04 23.55
C LYS A 451 10.79 25.83 23.88
N GLY A 452 11.42 26.41 22.85
CA GLY A 452 12.63 27.21 22.95
C GLY A 452 13.94 26.44 23.12
N LYS A 453 13.91 25.10 23.21
CA LYS A 453 15.09 24.26 23.36
C LYS A 453 15.45 23.57 22.05
N GLN A 454 16.71 23.68 21.60
CA GLN A 454 17.23 22.97 20.44
C GLN A 454 17.49 21.51 20.78
N ILE A 455 16.62 20.61 20.35
CA ILE A 455 16.73 19.15 20.53
C ILE A 455 17.53 18.54 19.37
N LEU A 456 17.15 18.86 18.14
CA LEU A 456 17.75 18.33 16.91
C LEU A 456 18.31 19.48 16.08
N ASP A 457 19.53 19.33 15.53
CA ASP A 457 20.15 20.40 14.77
C ASP A 457 19.41 20.71 13.46
N LYS A 458 19.30 22.00 13.13
CA LYS A 458 18.71 22.46 11.88
C LYS A 458 19.42 21.84 10.65
N THR A 459 20.74 21.73 10.70
CA THR A 459 21.52 21.12 9.62
C THR A 459 21.20 19.64 9.42
N TRP A 460 20.90 18.91 10.51
CA TRP A 460 20.46 17.53 10.41
C TRP A 460 19.07 17.42 9.75
N ILE A 461 18.15 18.31 10.10
CA ILE A 461 16.81 18.36 9.48
C ILE A 461 16.91 18.67 7.98
N GLN A 462 17.79 19.61 7.59
CA GLN A 462 18.03 19.89 6.17
C GLN A 462 18.54 18.66 5.43
N LYS A 463 19.51 17.92 6.02
CA LYS A 463 19.98 16.64 5.46
C LYS A 463 18.86 15.60 5.41
N THR A 464 18.04 15.51 6.46
CA THR A 464 16.92 14.57 6.55
C THR A 464 15.91 14.79 5.43
N PHE A 465 15.63 16.04 5.10
CA PHE A 465 14.66 16.44 4.08
C PHE A 465 15.26 16.61 2.67
N THR A 466 16.58 16.40 2.53
CA THR A 466 17.20 16.36 1.21
C THR A 466 16.67 15.14 0.44
N ASN A 467 16.20 15.37 -0.78
CA ASN A 467 15.78 14.30 -1.66
C ASN A 467 17.01 13.63 -2.29
N TYR A 468 17.46 12.50 -1.73
CA TYR A 468 18.59 11.73 -2.27
C TYR A 468 18.17 10.79 -3.41
N PHE A 469 16.93 10.34 -3.40
CA PHE A 469 16.36 9.43 -4.40
C PHE A 469 14.95 9.89 -4.75
N SER A 470 14.74 10.21 -6.01
CA SER A 470 13.42 10.34 -6.62
C SER A 470 13.24 9.16 -7.57
N ASP A 471 12.06 8.55 -7.54
CA ASP A 471 11.59 7.85 -8.71
C ASP A 471 11.33 8.90 -9.81
N ASN A 472 11.13 8.45 -11.05
CA ASN A 472 10.90 9.35 -12.20
C ASN A 472 9.62 10.21 -12.09
N LYS A 473 9.00 10.25 -10.90
CA LYS A 473 7.85 11.08 -10.57
C LYS A 473 8.33 12.26 -9.71
N GLU A 474 8.20 13.47 -10.20
CA GLU A 474 8.52 14.71 -9.47
C GLU A 474 7.82 14.82 -8.10
N SER A 475 6.78 14.01 -7.88
CA SER A 475 5.93 14.07 -6.69
C SER A 475 6.46 13.25 -5.50
N GLU A 476 7.42 12.35 -5.69
CA GLU A 476 7.88 11.44 -4.63
C GLU A 476 9.40 11.47 -4.47
N GLY A 477 9.91 11.12 -3.28
CA GLY A 477 11.33 11.05 -3.01
C GLY A 477 11.66 10.56 -1.60
N TYR A 478 12.96 10.36 -1.30
CA TYR A 478 13.41 9.81 -0.03
C TYR A 478 14.65 10.51 0.52
N GLY A 479 14.59 10.81 1.80
CA GLY A 479 15.68 11.41 2.58
C GLY A 479 16.24 10.46 3.65
N TYR A 480 16.62 10.98 4.84
CA TYR A 480 17.08 10.15 5.95
C TYR A 480 15.87 9.56 6.70
N LEU A 481 15.34 8.43 6.21
CA LEU A 481 14.19 7.72 6.74
C LEU A 481 12.90 8.57 6.75
N PHE A 482 12.79 9.49 5.81
CA PHE A 482 11.63 10.29 5.52
C PHE A 482 11.30 10.23 4.03
N TRP A 483 10.03 10.14 3.73
CA TRP A 483 9.49 10.26 2.38
C TRP A 483 9.26 11.73 2.04
N ARG A 484 9.42 12.08 0.79
CA ARG A 484 8.93 13.34 0.21
C ARG A 484 7.68 13.04 -0.60
N LYS A 485 6.65 13.85 -0.45
CA LYS A 485 5.41 13.76 -1.24
C LYS A 485 4.82 15.14 -1.51
N VAL A 486 4.23 15.31 -2.70
CA VAL A 486 3.50 16.50 -3.09
C VAL A 486 2.01 16.18 -3.14
N TYR A 487 1.21 16.91 -2.38
CA TYR A 487 -0.25 16.89 -2.43
C TYR A 487 -0.76 18.00 -3.33
N LYS A 488 -1.81 17.73 -4.10
CA LYS A 488 -2.43 18.71 -4.99
C LYS A 488 -3.83 19.04 -4.48
N VAL A 489 -4.11 20.34 -4.27
CA VAL A 489 -5.45 20.84 -3.94
C VAL A 489 -5.77 21.94 -4.94
N GLY A 490 -6.84 21.77 -5.72
CA GLY A 490 -7.12 22.64 -6.85
C GLY A 490 -5.93 22.71 -7.83
N ASN A 491 -5.42 23.91 -8.07
CA ASN A 491 -4.25 24.15 -8.92
C ASN A 491 -2.94 24.33 -8.11
N LYS A 492 -2.96 24.16 -6.79
CA LYS A 492 -1.81 24.36 -5.91
C LYS A 492 -1.18 23.04 -5.52
N ASN A 493 0.14 23.02 -5.44
CA ASN A 493 0.95 21.90 -4.96
C ASN A 493 1.51 22.21 -3.58
N PHE A 494 1.43 21.23 -2.67
CA PHE A 494 1.91 21.33 -1.29
C PHE A 494 2.94 20.24 -1.05
N GLU A 495 4.22 20.63 -1.00
CA GLU A 495 5.32 19.72 -0.70
C GLU A 495 5.32 19.36 0.78
N SER A 496 5.54 18.08 1.07
CA SER A 496 5.60 17.56 2.43
C SER A 496 6.71 16.52 2.61
N TYR A 497 7.15 16.39 3.85
CA TYR A 497 8.03 15.33 4.30
C TYR A 497 7.26 14.44 5.28
N GLN A 498 7.38 13.12 5.12
CA GLN A 498 6.51 12.19 5.81
C GLN A 498 7.27 11.06 6.49
N SER A 499 6.86 10.75 7.71
CA SER A 499 7.07 9.42 8.29
C SER A 499 5.86 8.57 7.92
N SER A 500 6.07 7.38 7.36
CA SER A 500 4.99 6.51 6.89
C SER A 500 5.17 5.09 7.43
N GLY A 501 4.09 4.48 7.91
CA GLY A 501 4.10 3.14 8.50
C GLY A 501 2.95 2.27 7.99
N ASN A 502 3.19 0.97 7.93
CA ASN A 502 2.18 -0.02 7.57
C ASN A 502 0.88 0.20 8.36
N GLY A 503 -0.25 0.01 7.71
CA GLY A 503 -1.56 0.27 8.27
C GLY A 503 -2.09 1.69 8.00
N GLY A 504 -1.27 2.59 7.42
CA GLY A 504 -1.68 3.96 7.10
C GLY A 504 -1.28 5.00 8.15
N ASN A 505 -0.38 4.64 9.09
CA ASN A 505 0.16 5.61 10.04
C ASN A 505 1.04 6.64 9.33
N LYS A 506 0.77 7.93 9.51
CA LYS A 506 1.58 9.00 8.92
C LYS A 506 1.76 10.19 9.86
N ILE A 507 2.95 10.78 9.80
CA ILE A 507 3.26 12.14 10.26
C ILE A 507 3.63 12.92 9.01
N ILE A 508 2.88 13.96 8.68
CA ILE A 508 3.02 14.73 7.46
C ILE A 508 3.39 16.16 7.84
N ILE A 509 4.54 16.62 7.40
CA ILE A 509 5.12 17.93 7.72
C ILE A 509 5.17 18.73 6.43
N PHE A 510 4.33 19.74 6.30
CA PHE A 510 4.30 20.58 5.11
C PHE A 510 5.46 21.58 5.10
N LYS A 511 6.04 21.77 3.92
CA LYS A 511 7.23 22.62 3.76
C LYS A 511 6.88 24.11 3.83
N GLU A 512 5.97 24.56 2.97
CA GLU A 512 5.66 25.97 2.77
C GLU A 512 4.63 26.52 3.77
N ILE A 513 3.74 25.69 4.29
CA ILE A 513 2.70 26.10 5.23
C ILE A 513 3.00 25.61 6.63
N PRO A 514 2.59 26.35 7.70
CA PRO A 514 2.88 26.00 9.09
C PRO A 514 1.97 24.87 9.61
N LEU A 515 1.97 23.73 8.92
CA LEU A 515 1.02 22.65 9.11
C LEU A 515 1.74 21.31 9.34
N VAL A 516 1.26 20.57 10.34
CA VAL A 516 1.57 19.15 10.60
C VAL A 516 0.27 18.38 10.70
N ILE A 517 0.15 17.31 9.95
CA ILE A 517 -0.99 16.39 10.01
C ILE A 517 -0.50 15.02 10.49
N VAL A 518 -1.20 14.45 11.45
CA VAL A 518 -1.00 13.06 11.88
C VAL A 518 -2.27 12.27 11.60
N ILE A 519 -2.10 11.12 10.97
CA ILE A 519 -3.15 10.13 10.84
C ILE A 519 -2.62 8.83 11.41
N THR A 520 -3.37 8.25 12.34
CA THR A 520 -3.12 6.90 12.86
C THR A 520 -4.17 5.94 12.35
N ALA A 521 -3.74 4.73 11.97
CA ALA A 521 -4.62 3.72 11.42
C ALA A 521 -4.06 2.31 11.67
N LYS A 522 -4.92 1.29 11.56
CA LYS A 522 -4.58 -0.12 11.78
C LYS A 522 -4.92 -1.02 10.58
N ALA A 523 -5.00 -0.47 9.38
CA ALA A 523 -5.22 -1.20 8.13
C ALA A 523 -3.96 -2.00 7.70
N TYR A 524 -3.39 -2.80 8.63
CA TYR A 524 -2.14 -3.52 8.42
C TYR A 524 -2.23 -4.49 7.24
N ASN A 525 -1.22 -4.45 6.37
CA ASN A 525 -1.11 -5.28 5.17
C ASN A 525 -2.31 -5.15 4.21
N ARG A 526 -3.01 -4.01 4.24
CA ARG A 526 -4.12 -3.73 3.33
C ARG A 526 -3.66 -2.86 2.17
N PRO A 527 -4.03 -3.19 0.92
CA PRO A 527 -3.57 -2.44 -0.26
C PRO A 527 -4.04 -0.99 -0.28
N TYR A 528 -5.15 -0.67 0.40
CA TYR A 528 -5.71 0.68 0.52
C TYR A 528 -5.10 1.52 1.66
N ALA A 529 -4.27 0.96 2.52
CA ALA A 529 -3.84 1.60 3.76
C ALA A 529 -3.22 2.99 3.57
N HIS A 530 -2.35 3.15 2.58
CA HIS A 530 -1.68 4.42 2.32
C HIS A 530 -2.50 5.34 1.40
N SER A 531 -3.13 4.79 0.37
CA SER A 531 -3.91 5.58 -0.60
C SER A 531 -5.11 6.27 0.05
N GLN A 532 -5.84 5.60 0.94
CA GLN A 532 -6.95 6.22 1.67
C GLN A 532 -6.48 7.38 2.56
N VAL A 533 -5.33 7.27 3.22
CA VAL A 533 -4.77 8.35 4.05
C VAL A 533 -4.37 9.54 3.19
N ASP A 534 -3.77 9.30 2.04
CA ASP A 534 -3.43 10.37 1.10
C ASP A 534 -4.68 11.10 0.58
N ARG A 535 -5.76 10.37 0.32
CA ARG A 535 -7.07 10.93 -0.04
C ARG A 535 -7.67 11.75 1.11
N ILE A 536 -7.65 11.25 2.35
CA ILE A 536 -8.10 12.00 3.53
C ILE A 536 -7.38 13.35 3.61
N VAL A 537 -6.07 13.35 3.41
CA VAL A 537 -5.27 14.59 3.44
C VAL A 537 -5.65 15.52 2.29
N GLN A 538 -5.71 15.01 1.07
CA GLN A 538 -5.89 15.81 -0.14
C GLN A 538 -7.32 16.30 -0.36
N GLU A 539 -8.31 15.44 -0.06
CA GLU A 539 -9.73 15.71 -0.36
C GLU A 539 -10.45 16.42 0.81
N TYR A 540 -9.98 16.23 2.04
CA TYR A 540 -10.67 16.73 3.24
C TYR A 540 -9.82 17.65 4.11
N LEU A 541 -8.66 17.19 4.61
CA LEU A 541 -7.92 17.94 5.62
C LEU A 541 -7.26 19.21 5.08
N LEU A 542 -6.53 19.12 3.96
CA LEU A 542 -5.92 20.30 3.35
C LEU A 542 -6.97 21.33 2.93
N PRO A 543 -8.03 20.96 2.18
CA PRO A 543 -9.08 21.92 1.82
C PRO A 543 -9.75 22.55 3.02
N SER A 544 -9.99 21.78 4.11
CA SER A 544 -10.64 22.32 5.33
C SER A 544 -9.77 23.31 6.11
N VAL A 545 -8.43 23.13 6.06
CA VAL A 545 -7.46 24.02 6.73
C VAL A 545 -7.16 25.27 5.89
N LEU A 546 -7.21 25.15 4.57
CA LEU A 546 -6.92 26.22 3.62
C LEU A 546 -8.16 27.09 3.32
N ASN A 547 -9.36 26.64 3.73
CA ASN A 547 -10.65 27.25 3.39
C ASN A 547 -10.87 27.36 1.87
N GLU A 548 -10.53 26.29 1.15
CA GLU A 548 -10.64 26.16 -0.33
C GLU A 548 -11.73 25.17 -0.76
#